data_93a702e58226656b4e11b162d4bfd7c5
#
_entry.id   93a702e58226656b4e11b162d4bfd7c5
#
_cell.length_a   1.000
_cell.length_b   1.000
_cell.length_c   1.000
_cell.angle_alpha   90.00
_cell.angle_beta   90.00
_cell.angle_gamma   90.00
#
_symmetry.space_group_name_H-M   'P 1'
#
loop_
_entity.id
_entity.type
_entity.pdbx_description
1 polymer ?
#
loop_
_entity_poly.entity_id
_entity_poly.type
_entity_poly.pdbx_seq_one_letter_code
_entity_poly.pdbx_strand_id
1 'polypeptide(L)'
;MESELLLEDLECVYQKPTTLTDTPLHYCPGCGHSIVHKLLMEVVEEMGIQDQIIGVAPVGCSVFAYHYMDIDMQEAAHGRASAVATGIKRVRPDKYVFSYQGDGDLAAIGTAETIHTVNRGENIMMIFINNAIYGMTGGQMAPTTLVGQVTSTSPYGRDPKQVGFPIKITEMIAMLPGAYYVTRQSINNVAACRKLKKALRQGLENQKLNKGTSFIEVVSNCPSGWKMTPVEAMSWIEENMFPVFPVGDIKVTK
;
A
#
# COMPACT_ATOMS: atom_id res chain seq x y z
N MET A 1 27.64 -40.75 -10.47
CA MET A 1 26.49 -41.02 -9.58
C MET A 1 26.16 -39.68 -8.96
N GLU A 2 25.27 -38.94 -9.58
CA GLU A 2 24.66 -37.76 -8.96
C GLU A 2 23.72 -38.28 -7.86
N SER A 3 23.97 -37.89 -6.62
CA SER A 3 23.04 -38.14 -5.52
C SER A 3 21.78 -37.32 -5.79
N GLU A 4 20.67 -37.98 -6.15
CA GLU A 4 19.36 -37.37 -6.06
C GLU A 4 19.18 -36.89 -4.60
N LEU A 5 19.27 -35.57 -4.38
CA LEU A 5 18.83 -34.97 -3.13
C LEU A 5 17.33 -35.25 -3.00
N LEU A 6 16.97 -36.10 -2.06
CA LEU A 6 15.56 -36.31 -1.71
C LEU A 6 15.04 -35.02 -1.08
N LEU A 7 13.81 -34.63 -1.41
CA LEU A 7 13.16 -33.44 -0.84
C LEU A 7 13.12 -33.46 0.69
N GLU A 8 13.19 -34.65 1.28
CA GLU A 8 13.24 -34.92 2.73
C GLU A 8 14.53 -34.43 3.40
N ASP A 9 15.61 -34.23 2.62
CA ASP A 9 16.91 -33.75 3.11
C ASP A 9 17.04 -32.22 3.05
N LEU A 10 16.00 -31.52 2.58
CA LEU A 10 15.99 -30.06 2.44
C LEU A 10 15.31 -29.37 3.62
N GLU A 11 15.98 -28.37 4.21
CA GLU A 11 15.37 -27.51 5.21
C GLU A 11 14.49 -26.45 4.53
N CYS A 12 13.22 -26.35 4.94
CA CYS A 12 12.31 -25.31 4.45
C CYS A 12 12.69 -23.97 5.08
N VAL A 13 13.36 -23.11 4.31
CA VAL A 13 13.78 -21.77 4.77
C VAL A 13 12.74 -20.68 4.57
N TYR A 14 11.72 -20.94 3.76
CA TYR A 14 10.59 -20.03 3.52
C TYR A 14 9.37 -20.80 3.01
N GLN A 15 8.21 -20.45 3.55
CA GLN A 15 6.91 -20.93 3.08
C GLN A 15 6.00 -19.74 2.78
N LYS A 16 5.22 -19.84 1.70
CA LYS A 16 4.16 -18.86 1.41
C LYS A 16 3.16 -18.83 2.57
N PRO A 17 2.75 -17.64 3.06
CA PRO A 17 1.74 -17.57 4.11
C PRO A 17 0.44 -18.27 3.67
N THR A 18 -0.18 -19.00 4.59
CA THR A 18 -1.44 -19.71 4.36
C THR A 18 -2.61 -18.75 4.14
N THR A 19 -2.48 -17.52 4.62
CA THR A 19 -3.41 -16.40 4.41
C THR A 19 -3.40 -15.83 2.98
N LEU A 20 -2.52 -16.31 2.09
CA LEU A 20 -2.55 -16.02 0.66
C LEU A 20 -3.14 -17.21 -0.11
N THR A 21 -4.15 -16.95 -0.93
CA THR A 21 -4.75 -17.96 -1.82
C THR A 21 -3.77 -18.44 -2.89
N ASP A 22 -4.11 -19.51 -3.61
CA ASP A 22 -3.35 -20.00 -4.77
C ASP A 22 -3.78 -19.35 -6.09
N THR A 23 -4.67 -18.37 -6.03
CA THR A 23 -5.13 -17.65 -7.21
C THR A 23 -3.96 -16.91 -7.88
N PRO A 24 -3.71 -17.10 -9.17
CA PRO A 24 -2.67 -16.38 -9.89
C PRO A 24 -2.90 -14.87 -9.85
N LEU A 25 -1.86 -14.12 -9.51
CA LEU A 25 -1.92 -12.67 -9.46
C LEU A 25 -2.07 -12.08 -10.87
N HIS A 26 -2.98 -11.11 -11.05
CA HIS A 26 -3.18 -10.41 -12.32
C HIS A 26 -2.20 -9.24 -12.53
N TYR A 27 -1.40 -8.90 -11.51
CA TYR A 27 -0.46 -7.77 -11.60
C TYR A 27 0.58 -7.96 -12.70
N CYS A 28 1.04 -6.85 -13.24
CA CYS A 28 2.14 -6.85 -14.20
C CYS A 28 3.39 -7.52 -13.59
N PRO A 29 4.23 -8.18 -14.41
CA PRO A 29 5.50 -8.74 -13.93
C PRO A 29 6.36 -7.71 -13.20
N GLY A 30 6.80 -8.05 -11.99
CA GLY A 30 7.61 -7.17 -11.15
C GLY A 30 6.88 -6.00 -10.49
N CYS A 31 5.54 -5.97 -10.56
CA CYS A 31 4.74 -4.97 -9.88
C CYS A 31 4.84 -5.10 -8.35
N GLY A 32 4.98 -3.97 -7.65
CA GLY A 32 5.17 -3.94 -6.20
C GLY A 32 3.96 -4.38 -5.36
N HIS A 33 2.76 -4.39 -5.92
CA HIS A 33 1.56 -4.84 -5.22
C HIS A 33 1.70 -6.26 -4.66
N SER A 34 2.31 -7.18 -5.43
CA SER A 34 2.52 -8.57 -5.00
C SER A 34 3.39 -8.67 -3.74
N ILE A 35 4.43 -7.83 -3.65
CA ILE A 35 5.32 -7.78 -2.48
C ILE A 35 4.54 -7.27 -1.26
N VAL A 36 3.75 -6.20 -1.42
CA VAL A 36 2.98 -5.61 -0.31
C VAL A 36 1.93 -6.58 0.20
N HIS A 37 1.20 -7.26 -0.70
CA HIS A 37 0.22 -8.30 -0.31
C HIS A 37 0.87 -9.41 0.50
N LYS A 38 2.01 -9.93 0.03
CA LYS A 38 2.78 -10.95 0.74
C LYS A 38 3.16 -10.48 2.14
N LEU A 39 3.77 -9.30 2.27
CA LEU A 39 4.22 -8.78 3.57
C LEU A 39 3.05 -8.54 4.54
N LEU A 40 1.91 -8.06 4.04
CA LEU A 40 0.71 -7.87 4.86
C LEU A 40 0.17 -9.22 5.36
N MET A 41 0.05 -10.20 4.48
CA MET A 41 -0.48 -11.52 4.83
C MET A 41 0.48 -12.31 5.74
N GLU A 42 1.79 -12.16 5.58
CA GLU A 42 2.76 -12.68 6.56
C GLU A 42 2.53 -12.09 7.96
N VAL A 43 2.25 -10.78 8.05
CA VAL A 43 1.95 -10.15 9.35
C VAL A 43 0.64 -10.66 9.93
N VAL A 44 -0.41 -10.83 9.11
CA VAL A 44 -1.71 -11.36 9.55
C VAL A 44 -1.55 -12.77 10.11
N GLU A 45 -0.82 -13.65 9.41
CA GLU A 45 -0.54 -15.01 9.85
C GLU A 45 0.28 -15.04 11.15
N GLU A 46 1.39 -14.29 11.20
CA GLU A 46 2.26 -14.21 12.39
C GLU A 46 1.56 -13.66 13.63
N MET A 47 0.55 -12.81 13.45
CA MET A 47 -0.27 -12.28 14.54
C MET A 47 -1.44 -13.22 14.91
N GLY A 48 -1.74 -14.24 14.10
CA GLY A 48 -2.87 -15.16 14.29
C GLY A 48 -4.23 -14.47 14.23
N ILE A 49 -4.39 -13.47 13.35
CA ILE A 49 -5.61 -12.63 13.27
C ILE A 49 -6.41 -12.82 11.98
N GLN A 50 -6.20 -13.89 11.23
CA GLN A 50 -6.87 -14.15 9.95
C GLN A 50 -8.39 -14.01 10.05
N ASP A 51 -9.02 -14.64 11.03
CA ASP A 51 -10.48 -14.59 11.25
C ASP A 51 -10.95 -13.29 11.95
N GLN A 52 -10.03 -12.38 12.27
CA GLN A 52 -10.30 -11.17 13.02
C GLN A 52 -10.06 -9.89 12.20
N ILE A 53 -9.64 -10.02 10.96
CA ILE A 53 -9.28 -8.88 10.11
C ILE A 53 -10.21 -8.76 8.91
N ILE A 54 -10.58 -7.53 8.58
CA ILE A 54 -11.40 -7.20 7.42
C ILE A 54 -10.64 -6.20 6.56
N GLY A 55 -10.41 -6.54 5.31
CA GLY A 55 -9.79 -5.65 4.33
C GLY A 55 -10.82 -4.93 3.47
N VAL A 56 -10.51 -3.70 3.07
CA VAL A 56 -11.32 -2.95 2.09
C VAL A 56 -10.50 -2.76 0.82
N ALA A 57 -10.93 -3.44 -0.25
CA ALA A 57 -10.34 -3.31 -1.57
C ALA A 57 -10.81 -2.02 -2.26
N PRO A 58 -9.93 -1.34 -3.01
CA PRO A 58 -10.22 -0.09 -3.71
C PRO A 58 -10.70 -0.36 -5.13
N VAL A 59 -10.83 0.68 -5.93
CA VAL A 59 -10.81 0.56 -7.38
C VAL A 59 -9.45 1.01 -7.93
N GLY A 60 -8.87 0.21 -8.81
CA GLY A 60 -7.54 0.40 -9.40
C GLY A 60 -6.82 -0.95 -9.50
N CYS A 61 -5.49 -0.93 -9.59
CA CYS A 61 -4.70 -2.17 -9.77
C CYS A 61 -5.00 -3.24 -8.71
N SER A 62 -5.32 -2.86 -7.49
CA SER A 62 -5.60 -3.79 -6.40
C SER A 62 -7.09 -4.10 -6.18
N VAL A 63 -7.95 -3.83 -7.16
CA VAL A 63 -9.38 -4.13 -7.08
C VAL A 63 -9.65 -5.61 -6.75
N PHE A 64 -8.87 -6.53 -7.29
CA PHE A 64 -9.01 -7.97 -7.05
C PHE A 64 -8.26 -8.49 -5.81
N ALA A 65 -7.88 -7.62 -4.87
CA ALA A 65 -7.19 -8.04 -3.65
C ALA A 65 -7.93 -9.14 -2.88
N TYR A 66 -9.27 -9.14 -2.94
CA TYR A 66 -10.14 -10.13 -2.32
C TYR A 66 -10.03 -11.55 -2.93
N HIS A 67 -9.40 -11.70 -4.10
CA HIS A 67 -9.11 -13.03 -4.67
C HIS A 67 -7.79 -13.61 -4.13
N TYR A 68 -6.91 -12.76 -3.61
CA TYR A 68 -5.54 -13.15 -3.24
C TYR A 68 -5.31 -13.28 -1.75
N MET A 69 -6.11 -12.57 -0.94
CA MET A 69 -6.02 -12.56 0.51
C MET A 69 -7.14 -13.43 1.09
N ASP A 70 -6.80 -14.50 1.80
CA ASP A 70 -7.75 -15.41 2.46
C ASP A 70 -8.19 -14.82 3.81
N ILE A 71 -8.90 -13.72 3.75
CA ILE A 71 -9.49 -12.97 4.87
C ILE A 71 -10.84 -12.40 4.44
N ASP A 72 -11.62 -11.90 5.38
CA ASP A 72 -12.84 -11.14 5.04
C ASP A 72 -12.47 -9.87 4.27
N MET A 73 -13.08 -9.69 3.08
CA MET A 73 -12.83 -8.54 2.23
C MET A 73 -14.13 -7.89 1.76
N GLN A 74 -14.13 -6.56 1.69
CA GLN A 74 -15.21 -5.76 1.10
C GLN A 74 -14.63 -4.88 -0.01
N GLU A 75 -15.20 -4.93 -1.21
CA GLU A 75 -14.89 -3.97 -2.27
C GLU A 75 -15.64 -2.65 -2.04
N ALA A 76 -14.98 -1.53 -2.26
CA ALA A 76 -15.57 -0.19 -2.18
C ALA A 76 -15.62 0.47 -3.56
N ALA A 77 -16.59 1.33 -3.80
CA ALA A 77 -16.58 2.21 -4.96
C ALA A 77 -15.32 3.10 -4.95
N HIS A 78 -14.86 3.51 -6.13
CA HIS A 78 -13.63 4.29 -6.31
C HIS A 78 -13.58 5.53 -5.42
N GLY A 79 -12.52 5.63 -4.62
CA GLY A 79 -12.30 6.70 -3.65
C GLY A 79 -13.08 6.57 -2.35
N ARG A 80 -13.82 5.47 -2.12
CA ARG A 80 -14.68 5.30 -0.95
C ARG A 80 -14.17 4.27 0.06
N ALA A 81 -13.01 3.67 -0.19
CA ALA A 81 -12.48 2.61 0.68
C ALA A 81 -12.29 3.08 2.13
N SER A 82 -11.81 4.30 2.36
CA SER A 82 -11.67 4.89 3.71
C SER A 82 -13.01 5.05 4.43
N ALA A 83 -14.07 5.45 3.71
CA ALA A 83 -15.42 5.58 4.27
C ALA A 83 -16.04 4.22 4.59
N VAL A 84 -15.87 3.23 3.70
CA VAL A 84 -16.35 1.86 3.93
C VAL A 84 -15.62 1.24 5.13
N ALA A 85 -14.29 1.38 5.21
CA ALA A 85 -13.49 0.92 6.35
C ALA A 85 -13.96 1.57 7.68
N THR A 86 -14.28 2.87 7.66
CA THR A 86 -14.88 3.59 8.80
C THR A 86 -16.19 2.93 9.23
N GLY A 87 -17.10 2.67 8.27
CA GLY A 87 -18.39 2.03 8.55
C GLY A 87 -18.21 0.65 9.17
N ILE A 88 -17.35 -0.20 8.57
CA ILE A 88 -17.05 -1.53 9.08
C ILE A 88 -16.50 -1.45 10.51
N LYS A 89 -15.51 -0.60 10.76
CA LYS A 89 -14.90 -0.47 12.09
C LYS A 89 -15.87 -0.03 13.16
N ARG A 90 -16.82 0.83 12.82
CA ARG A 90 -17.84 1.32 13.77
C ARG A 90 -18.86 0.26 14.15
N VAL A 91 -19.25 -0.63 13.21
CA VAL A 91 -20.19 -1.73 13.49
C VAL A 91 -19.49 -2.99 14.00
N ARG A 92 -18.20 -3.15 13.73
CA ARG A 92 -17.35 -4.25 14.19
C ARG A 92 -16.08 -3.69 14.87
N PRO A 93 -16.23 -3.05 16.03
CA PRO A 93 -15.09 -2.48 16.76
C PRO A 93 -14.09 -3.54 17.25
N ASP A 94 -14.52 -4.78 17.36
CA ASP A 94 -13.74 -5.97 17.71
C ASP A 94 -12.75 -6.40 16.62
N LYS A 95 -13.01 -6.06 15.34
CA LYS A 95 -12.18 -6.50 14.20
C LYS A 95 -11.03 -5.53 13.91
N TYR A 96 -9.93 -6.07 13.40
CA TYR A 96 -8.94 -5.26 12.69
C TYR A 96 -9.51 -4.85 11.34
N VAL A 97 -9.33 -3.60 10.95
CA VAL A 97 -9.82 -3.10 9.66
C VAL A 97 -8.72 -2.33 8.95
N PHE A 98 -8.49 -2.63 7.68
CA PHE A 98 -7.59 -1.85 6.85
C PHE A 98 -8.23 -1.48 5.51
N SER A 99 -7.80 -0.34 4.95
CA SER A 99 -8.00 -0.03 3.54
C SER A 99 -6.69 -0.18 2.78
N TYR A 100 -6.76 -0.64 1.53
CA TYR A 100 -5.60 -0.79 0.64
C TYR A 100 -5.88 -0.01 -0.65
N GLN A 101 -5.18 1.10 -0.88
CA GLN A 101 -5.56 2.08 -1.91
C GLN A 101 -4.36 2.56 -2.69
N GLY A 102 -4.51 2.75 -4.02
CA GLY A 102 -3.55 3.43 -4.86
C GLY A 102 -3.70 4.96 -4.81
N ASP A 103 -2.81 5.66 -5.51
CA ASP A 103 -2.75 7.13 -5.54
C ASP A 103 -3.99 7.78 -6.17
N GLY A 104 -4.56 7.16 -7.20
CA GLY A 104 -5.82 7.62 -7.78
C GLY A 104 -7.01 7.46 -6.83
N ASP A 105 -7.07 6.33 -6.15
CA ASP A 105 -8.18 6.03 -5.24
C ASP A 105 -8.11 6.88 -3.97
N LEU A 106 -6.95 7.00 -3.34
CA LEU A 106 -6.79 7.68 -2.05
C LEU A 106 -6.55 9.18 -2.19
N ALA A 107 -5.63 9.58 -3.06
CA ALA A 107 -5.11 10.95 -3.12
C ALA A 107 -5.70 11.78 -4.28
N ALA A 108 -6.61 11.21 -5.09
CA ALA A 108 -7.41 11.92 -6.07
C ALA A 108 -8.88 11.91 -5.66
N ILE A 109 -9.65 10.92 -6.15
CA ILE A 109 -11.11 10.89 -5.96
C ILE A 109 -11.51 10.66 -4.48
N GLY A 110 -10.68 10.02 -3.67
CA GLY A 110 -10.94 9.72 -2.25
C GLY A 110 -10.27 10.68 -1.26
N THR A 111 -9.76 11.83 -1.70
CA THR A 111 -9.05 12.76 -0.82
C THR A 111 -9.91 13.22 0.36
N ALA A 112 -11.17 13.57 0.12
CA ALA A 112 -12.08 14.03 1.18
C ALA A 112 -12.35 12.91 2.21
N GLU A 113 -12.64 11.70 1.74
CA GLU A 113 -12.88 10.53 2.60
C GLU A 113 -11.66 10.21 3.44
N THR A 114 -10.47 10.27 2.84
CA THR A 114 -9.19 10.06 3.51
C THR A 114 -8.97 11.09 4.62
N ILE A 115 -9.06 12.37 4.30
CA ILE A 115 -8.88 13.47 5.26
C ILE A 115 -9.88 13.36 6.41
N HIS A 116 -11.16 13.17 6.13
CA HIS A 116 -12.18 13.09 7.17
C HIS A 116 -12.08 11.84 8.02
N THR A 117 -11.69 10.70 7.46
CA THR A 117 -11.44 9.47 8.20
C THR A 117 -10.32 9.67 9.22
N VAL A 118 -9.19 10.20 8.77
CA VAL A 118 -8.04 10.44 9.66
C VAL A 118 -8.34 11.55 10.67
N ASN A 119 -8.98 12.64 10.24
CA ASN A 119 -9.31 13.74 11.17
C ASN A 119 -10.21 13.29 12.33
N ARG A 120 -11.10 12.32 12.10
CA ARG A 120 -11.91 11.71 13.16
C ARG A 120 -11.14 10.73 14.04
N GLY A 121 -9.90 10.37 13.69
CA GLY A 121 -9.11 9.39 14.43
C GLY A 121 -9.70 7.99 14.36
N GLU A 122 -10.31 7.61 13.22
CA GLU A 122 -10.87 6.27 13.07
C GLU A 122 -9.80 5.21 13.32
N ASN A 123 -10.12 4.22 14.14
CA ASN A 123 -9.16 3.20 14.56
C ASN A 123 -8.96 2.13 13.47
N ILE A 124 -8.39 2.53 12.34
CA ILE A 124 -8.11 1.70 11.17
C ILE A 124 -6.67 1.86 10.69
N MET A 125 -6.17 0.91 9.90
CA MET A 125 -4.92 1.05 9.17
C MET A 125 -5.22 1.39 7.71
N MET A 126 -4.62 2.45 7.19
CA MET A 126 -4.71 2.84 5.80
C MET A 126 -3.38 2.56 5.11
N ILE A 127 -3.39 1.68 4.11
CA ILE A 127 -2.23 1.35 3.27
C ILE A 127 -2.38 2.10 1.96
N PHE A 128 -1.45 2.99 1.69
CA PHE A 128 -1.43 3.84 0.52
C PHE A 128 -0.27 3.47 -0.42
N ILE A 129 -0.58 2.97 -1.60
CA ILE A 129 0.42 2.62 -2.61
C ILE A 129 0.65 3.83 -3.52
N ASN A 130 1.84 4.41 -3.39
CA ASN A 130 2.29 5.52 -4.22
C ASN A 130 3.29 5.01 -5.27
N ASN A 131 2.84 4.90 -6.50
CA ASN A 131 3.65 4.54 -7.66
C ASN A 131 3.71 5.65 -8.71
N ALA A 132 3.30 6.86 -8.35
CA ALA A 132 3.40 8.09 -9.15
C ALA A 132 2.73 8.01 -10.54
N ILE A 133 1.73 7.11 -10.75
CA ILE A 133 1.05 6.95 -12.05
C ILE A 133 -0.25 6.16 -11.89
N TYR A 134 -1.26 6.42 -12.73
CA TYR A 134 -2.44 5.57 -12.84
C TYR A 134 -2.12 4.34 -13.69
N GLY A 135 -1.67 3.25 -13.04
CA GLY A 135 -1.21 2.06 -13.73
C GLY A 135 -2.31 1.31 -14.46
N MET A 136 -3.45 1.07 -13.81
CA MET A 136 -4.53 0.23 -14.34
C MET A 136 -5.15 0.77 -15.65
N THR A 137 -5.28 2.08 -15.78
CA THR A 137 -5.97 2.73 -16.88
C THR A 137 -5.06 3.08 -18.06
N GLY A 138 -3.78 2.74 -18.01
CA GLY A 138 -2.84 2.93 -19.12
C GLY A 138 -1.82 4.04 -18.93
N GLY A 139 -1.46 4.35 -17.68
CA GLY A 139 -0.30 5.19 -17.37
C GLY A 139 -0.56 6.69 -17.43
N GLN A 140 -1.73 7.16 -17.03
CA GLN A 140 -2.04 8.59 -16.93
C GLN A 140 -1.35 9.23 -15.72
N MET A 141 -1.25 10.54 -15.75
CA MET A 141 -0.71 11.35 -14.66
C MET A 141 -1.60 11.24 -13.42
N ALA A 142 -1.01 10.80 -12.31
CA ALA A 142 -1.63 10.76 -10.98
C ALA A 142 -1.33 12.04 -10.18
N PRO A 143 -2.03 12.30 -9.07
CA PRO A 143 -1.70 13.43 -8.18
C PRO A 143 -0.26 13.39 -7.69
N THR A 144 0.31 12.20 -7.53
CA THR A 144 1.66 11.93 -7.03
C THR A 144 2.75 11.93 -8.10
N THR A 145 2.40 11.96 -9.38
CA THR A 145 3.35 11.97 -10.51
C THR A 145 4.40 13.08 -10.33
N LEU A 146 5.68 12.74 -10.51
CA LEU A 146 6.78 13.67 -10.28
C LEU A 146 6.85 14.78 -11.32
N VAL A 147 7.43 15.91 -10.96
CA VAL A 147 7.73 17.00 -11.92
C VAL A 147 8.67 16.45 -12.99
N GLY A 148 8.34 16.70 -14.25
CA GLY A 148 9.08 16.20 -15.41
C GLY A 148 8.82 14.74 -15.76
N GLN A 149 8.08 13.97 -14.95
CA GLN A 149 7.76 12.58 -15.26
C GLN A 149 6.80 12.50 -16.45
N VAL A 150 7.21 11.73 -17.45
CA VAL A 150 6.41 11.47 -18.66
C VAL A 150 5.33 10.43 -18.35
N THR A 151 4.11 10.72 -18.77
CA THR A 151 2.96 9.81 -18.67
C THR A 151 2.13 9.88 -19.95
N SER A 152 1.11 9.02 -20.11
CA SER A 152 0.24 9.05 -21.29
C SER A 152 -0.55 10.37 -21.43
N THR A 153 -0.79 11.10 -20.33
CA THR A 153 -1.48 12.40 -20.34
C THR A 153 -0.54 13.59 -20.09
N SER A 154 0.75 13.34 -19.87
CA SER A 154 1.81 14.36 -19.81
C SER A 154 3.02 13.92 -20.66
N PRO A 155 2.86 13.90 -22.00
CA PRO A 155 3.89 13.32 -22.90
C PRO A 155 5.20 14.12 -22.93
N TYR A 156 5.19 15.36 -22.49
CA TYR A 156 6.38 16.23 -22.36
C TYR A 156 6.89 16.34 -20.90
N GLY A 157 6.34 15.49 -20.01
CA GLY A 157 6.57 15.54 -18.57
C GLY A 157 5.57 16.43 -17.84
N ARG A 158 5.39 16.16 -16.52
CA ARG A 158 4.55 17.00 -15.65
C ARG A 158 5.12 18.41 -15.52
N ASP A 159 4.38 19.42 -15.98
CA ASP A 159 4.72 20.82 -15.81
C ASP A 159 3.92 21.43 -14.64
N PRO A 160 4.57 21.85 -13.53
CA PRO A 160 3.88 22.45 -12.40
C PRO A 160 3.10 23.73 -12.72
N LYS A 161 3.49 24.46 -13.76
CA LYS A 161 2.77 25.67 -14.20
C LYS A 161 1.40 25.35 -14.79
N GLN A 162 1.21 24.14 -15.34
CA GLN A 162 -0.04 23.74 -15.96
C GLN A 162 -0.91 22.89 -15.03
N VAL A 163 -0.30 21.95 -14.29
CA VAL A 163 -1.02 20.92 -13.54
C VAL A 163 -0.61 20.81 -12.07
N GLY A 164 0.14 21.77 -11.56
CA GLY A 164 0.57 21.81 -10.17
C GLY A 164 1.63 20.76 -9.81
N PHE A 165 2.01 20.75 -8.53
CA PHE A 165 3.04 19.90 -7.97
C PHE A 165 2.50 18.54 -7.53
N PRO A 166 3.37 17.52 -7.36
CA PRO A 166 3.01 16.25 -6.72
C PRO A 166 2.41 16.51 -5.34
N ILE A 167 1.26 15.87 -5.05
CA ILE A 167 0.64 16.01 -3.73
C ILE A 167 1.43 15.23 -2.68
N LYS A 168 1.73 15.85 -1.56
CA LYS A 168 2.37 15.24 -0.39
C LYS A 168 1.29 14.88 0.63
N ILE A 169 0.40 13.94 0.25
CA ILE A 169 -0.77 13.58 1.06
C ILE A 169 -0.37 13.07 2.44
N THR A 170 0.72 12.35 2.57
CA THR A 170 1.18 11.76 3.83
C THR A 170 1.60 12.83 4.84
N GLU A 171 2.27 13.89 4.39
CA GLU A 171 2.60 15.05 5.20
C GLU A 171 1.32 15.80 5.65
N MET A 172 0.35 15.95 4.75
CA MET A 172 -0.95 16.55 5.11
C MET A 172 -1.68 15.71 6.17
N ILE A 173 -1.70 14.40 6.02
CA ILE A 173 -2.27 13.46 6.98
C ILE A 173 -1.58 13.56 8.34
N ALA A 174 -0.27 13.69 8.36
CA ALA A 174 0.50 13.80 9.61
C ALA A 174 0.14 15.04 10.44
N MET A 175 -0.36 16.10 9.81
CA MET A 175 -0.81 17.32 10.50
C MET A 175 -2.15 17.12 11.24
N LEU A 176 -2.93 16.11 10.88
CA LEU A 176 -4.26 15.89 11.46
C LEU A 176 -4.13 15.31 12.88
N PRO A 177 -4.91 15.81 13.86
CA PRO A 177 -4.86 15.31 15.24
C PRO A 177 -5.18 13.81 15.37
N GLY A 178 -6.11 13.29 14.55
CA GLY A 178 -6.54 11.90 14.59
C GLY A 178 -5.53 10.91 13.97
N ALA A 179 -4.48 11.38 13.30
CA ALA A 179 -3.38 10.54 12.84
C ALA A 179 -2.48 10.18 14.02
N TYR A 180 -2.45 8.91 14.40
CA TYR A 180 -1.61 8.41 15.48
C TYR A 180 -0.21 8.00 15.01
N TYR A 181 -0.16 7.22 13.93
CA TYR A 181 1.08 6.75 13.32
C TYR A 181 1.05 7.02 11.82
N VAL A 182 2.03 7.76 11.31
CA VAL A 182 2.18 8.09 9.89
C VAL A 182 3.59 7.79 9.46
N THR A 183 3.75 6.90 8.49
CA THR A 183 5.06 6.48 8.00
C THR A 183 5.04 6.32 6.50
N ARG A 184 6.20 6.55 5.86
CA ARG A 184 6.45 6.24 4.46
C ARG A 184 7.54 5.19 4.37
N GLN A 185 7.23 4.07 3.77
CA GLN A 185 8.13 2.95 3.57
C GLN A 185 8.29 2.66 2.07
N SER A 186 9.16 1.72 1.72
CA SER A 186 9.36 1.30 0.33
C SER A 186 9.54 -0.22 0.22
N ILE A 187 9.59 -0.71 -1.03
CA ILE A 187 9.80 -2.12 -1.35
C ILE A 187 11.00 -2.34 -2.28
N ASN A 188 11.79 -1.29 -2.51
CA ASN A 188 12.87 -1.27 -3.50
C ASN A 188 14.04 -2.21 -3.19
N ASN A 189 14.14 -2.72 -1.97
CA ASN A 189 15.13 -3.72 -1.57
C ASN A 189 14.66 -4.51 -0.32
N VAL A 190 15.39 -5.58 0.02
CA VAL A 190 15.03 -6.48 1.13
C VAL A 190 14.98 -5.75 2.49
N ALA A 191 15.89 -4.80 2.72
CA ALA A 191 15.89 -4.03 3.96
C ALA A 191 14.64 -3.13 4.08
N ALA A 192 14.23 -2.51 2.96
CA ALA A 192 13.00 -1.73 2.87
C ALA A 192 11.76 -2.62 3.12
N CYS A 193 11.69 -3.80 2.51
CA CYS A 193 10.61 -4.77 2.74
C CYS A 193 10.50 -5.16 4.22
N ARG A 194 11.63 -5.39 4.91
CA ARG A 194 11.63 -5.67 6.36
C ARG A 194 11.11 -4.50 7.20
N LYS A 195 11.43 -3.25 6.81
CA LYS A 195 10.91 -2.04 7.46
C LYS A 195 9.41 -1.90 7.22
N LEU A 196 8.95 -2.11 5.99
CA LEU A 196 7.52 -2.09 5.66
C LEU A 196 6.77 -3.14 6.48
N LYS A 197 7.26 -4.38 6.57
CA LYS A 197 6.64 -5.44 7.38
C LYS A 197 6.48 -5.03 8.84
N LYS A 198 7.49 -4.39 9.43
CA LYS A 198 7.41 -3.84 10.80
C LYS A 198 6.36 -2.73 10.92
N ALA A 199 6.28 -1.83 9.93
CA ALA A 199 5.30 -0.75 9.92
C ALA A 199 3.86 -1.29 9.83
N LEU A 200 3.61 -2.29 8.99
CA LEU A 200 2.31 -2.97 8.88
C LEU A 200 1.90 -3.61 10.21
N ARG A 201 2.82 -4.34 10.86
CA ARG A 201 2.61 -4.90 12.21
C ARG A 201 2.27 -3.82 13.22
N GLN A 202 3.06 -2.74 13.27
CA GLN A 202 2.82 -1.62 14.17
C GLN A 202 1.44 -0.98 13.94
N GLY A 203 1.02 -0.83 12.70
CA GLY A 203 -0.31 -0.31 12.35
C GLY A 203 -1.46 -1.16 12.90
N LEU A 204 -1.33 -2.49 12.86
CA LEU A 204 -2.30 -3.42 13.41
C LEU A 204 -2.25 -3.44 14.95
N GLU A 205 -1.07 -3.40 15.55
CA GLU A 205 -0.91 -3.31 17.01
C GLU A 205 -1.52 -2.02 17.57
N ASN A 206 -1.38 -0.90 16.86
CA ASN A 206 -2.02 0.37 17.22
C ASN A 206 -3.55 0.25 17.24
N GLN A 207 -4.14 -0.49 16.29
CA GLN A 207 -5.58 -0.76 16.31
C GLN A 207 -6.01 -1.56 17.53
N LYS A 208 -5.24 -2.58 17.93
CA LYS A 208 -5.51 -3.38 19.13
C LYS A 208 -5.55 -2.50 20.39
N LEU A 209 -4.70 -1.47 20.42
CA LEU A 209 -4.60 -0.53 21.53
C LEU A 209 -5.55 0.67 21.40
N ASN A 210 -6.42 0.69 20.38
CA ASN A 210 -7.36 1.77 20.08
C ASN A 210 -6.72 3.17 20.02
N LYS A 211 -5.58 3.27 19.32
CA LYS A 211 -4.75 4.49 19.27
C LYS A 211 -5.18 5.50 18.20
N GLY A 212 -6.14 5.17 17.34
CA GLY A 212 -6.55 5.99 16.19
C GLY A 212 -5.94 5.52 14.87
N THR A 213 -5.91 6.40 13.88
CA THR A 213 -5.54 6.02 12.52
C THR A 213 -4.03 5.80 12.36
N SER A 214 -3.67 4.64 11.81
CA SER A 214 -2.33 4.36 11.29
C SER A 214 -2.34 4.52 9.78
N PHE A 215 -1.48 5.40 9.23
CA PHE A 215 -1.36 5.69 7.81
C PHE A 215 0.03 5.28 7.31
N ILE A 216 0.07 4.33 6.37
CA ILE A 216 1.30 3.74 5.85
C ILE A 216 1.36 3.96 4.34
N GLU A 217 2.16 4.92 3.90
CA GLU A 217 2.48 5.09 2.49
C GLU A 217 3.58 4.11 2.10
N VAL A 218 3.39 3.43 0.98
CA VAL A 218 4.36 2.54 0.36
C VAL A 218 4.78 3.13 -0.98
N VAL A 219 6.00 3.66 -1.04
CA VAL A 219 6.62 4.06 -2.31
C VAL A 219 6.96 2.80 -3.09
N SER A 220 6.28 2.62 -4.21
CA SER A 220 6.25 1.38 -4.99
C SER A 220 6.57 1.66 -6.46
N ASN A 221 6.89 0.62 -7.20
CA ASN A 221 7.12 0.70 -8.63
C ASN A 221 5.87 0.37 -9.46
N CYS A 222 5.87 0.89 -10.69
CA CYS A 222 4.94 0.52 -11.74
C CYS A 222 5.70 0.26 -13.06
N PRO A 223 6.36 -0.91 -13.23
CA PRO A 223 7.23 -1.16 -14.37
C PRO A 223 6.53 -0.93 -15.72
N SER A 224 5.33 -1.44 -15.90
CA SER A 224 4.54 -1.27 -17.13
C SER A 224 4.13 0.19 -17.36
N GLY A 225 3.67 0.89 -16.33
CA GLY A 225 3.28 2.30 -16.44
C GLY A 225 4.48 3.22 -16.70
N TRP A 226 5.64 2.91 -16.15
CA TRP A 226 6.89 3.67 -16.36
C TRP A 226 7.67 3.22 -17.60
N LYS A 227 7.25 2.13 -18.25
CA LYS A 227 7.95 1.52 -19.41
C LYS A 227 9.41 1.15 -19.09
N MET A 228 9.61 0.54 -17.94
CA MET A 228 10.90 0.11 -17.39
C MET A 228 10.89 -1.38 -17.10
N THR A 229 12.06 -2.00 -17.08
CA THR A 229 12.18 -3.34 -16.50
C THR A 229 11.95 -3.29 -14.98
N PRO A 230 11.55 -4.39 -14.33
CA PRO A 230 11.38 -4.42 -12.88
C PRO A 230 12.61 -3.96 -12.10
N VAL A 231 13.81 -4.31 -12.55
CA VAL A 231 15.07 -3.93 -11.88
C VAL A 231 15.33 -2.43 -12.00
N GLU A 232 15.22 -1.87 -13.20
CA GLU A 232 15.35 -0.42 -13.43
C GLU A 232 14.32 0.36 -12.61
N ALA A 233 13.08 -0.12 -12.54
CA ALA A 233 12.03 0.52 -11.77
C ALA A 233 12.32 0.56 -10.25
N MET A 234 13.03 -0.43 -9.70
CA MET A 234 13.47 -0.41 -8.29
C MET A 234 14.54 0.65 -8.05
N SER A 235 15.52 0.79 -8.94
CA SER A 235 16.55 1.84 -8.86
C SER A 235 15.94 3.23 -9.04
N TRP A 236 14.99 3.35 -9.97
CA TRP A 236 14.28 4.61 -10.23
C TRP A 236 13.53 5.15 -9.00
N ILE A 237 13.01 4.28 -8.13
CA ILE A 237 12.42 4.68 -6.84
C ILE A 237 13.43 5.48 -6.01
N GLU A 238 14.66 4.96 -5.85
CA GLU A 238 15.69 5.63 -5.04
C GLU A 238 16.13 6.95 -5.65
N GLU A 239 16.36 6.95 -6.96
CA GLU A 239 16.91 8.09 -7.68
C GLU A 239 15.90 9.24 -7.84
N ASN A 240 14.61 8.92 -8.05
CA ASN A 240 13.62 9.92 -8.45
C ASN A 240 12.51 10.11 -7.41
N MET A 241 12.01 9.05 -6.78
CA MET A 241 10.89 9.19 -5.84
C MET A 241 11.35 9.61 -4.44
N PHE A 242 12.45 9.08 -3.91
CA PHE A 242 12.89 9.43 -2.56
C PHE A 242 13.25 10.90 -2.36
N PRO A 243 13.81 11.63 -3.35
CA PRO A 243 13.99 13.08 -3.21
C PRO A 243 12.69 13.87 -3.01
N VAL A 244 11.56 13.36 -3.52
CA VAL A 244 10.24 13.98 -3.41
C VAL A 244 9.43 13.39 -2.25
N PHE A 245 9.54 12.08 -2.05
CA PHE A 245 8.83 11.28 -1.05
C PHE A 245 9.84 10.53 -0.15
N PRO A 246 10.56 11.23 0.74
CA PRO A 246 11.57 10.60 1.59
C PRO A 246 10.95 9.57 2.53
N VAL A 247 11.59 8.40 2.63
CA VAL A 247 11.12 7.30 3.47
C VAL A 247 11.47 7.52 4.94
N GLY A 248 10.63 7.07 5.83
CA GLY A 248 10.80 7.16 7.28
C GLY A 248 9.49 7.40 8.02
N ASP A 249 9.57 7.46 9.34
CA ASP A 249 8.44 7.85 10.18
C ASP A 249 8.26 9.38 10.12
N ILE A 250 7.02 9.81 9.84
CA ILE A 250 6.66 11.23 9.69
C ILE A 250 5.97 11.71 10.98
N LYS A 251 5.14 10.84 11.57
CA LYS A 251 4.51 11.09 12.87
C LYS A 251 4.43 9.81 13.69
N VAL A 252 4.95 9.87 14.90
CA VAL A 252 4.78 8.82 15.90
C VAL A 252 4.29 9.49 17.19
N THR A 253 3.02 9.30 17.50
CA THR A 253 2.46 9.83 18.75
C THR A 253 2.84 8.89 19.90
N LYS A 254 3.38 9.46 20.99
CA LYS A 254 3.80 8.71 22.17
C LYS A 254 2.62 8.38 23.09
#